data_4eba45ec25dde6d84a0b9711f5cff828
#
_entry.id   4eba45ec25dde6d84a0b9711f5cff828
#
_cell.length_a   1.000
_cell.length_b   1.000
_cell.length_c   1.000
_cell.angle_alpha   90.00
_cell.angle_beta   90.00
_cell.angle_gamma   90.00
#
_symmetry.space_group_name_H-M   'P 1'
#
loop_
_entity.id
_entity.type
_entity.pdbx_description
1 polymer ?
#
loop_
_entity_poly.entity_id
_entity_poly.type
_entity_poly.pdbx_seq_one_letter_code
_entity_poly.pdbx_strand_id
1 'polypeptide(L)'
;MKVKSLLFVGVSFLAFPYQTMAQFYTIMRENESAKRVVNKDESGKNKVDEDYFYAYQDSMKVHSKESEIKTDFGDFFSTAEGHEISIEKDVPVFVNVKDSMLFGLIKKRMDVCLPLDFISVTSGYGIRQDPFKKCSAFHDGVDLECNMSHVYSMLPGRVQKVVYSKKGYGNHIVLDYGHIQCLYGHLAAITVREGDEVYAGTIVGISGNTGKSTGPHLHIKITANGKSLNPTPFIAYLNKYITGLRDKIAYVRFGTRPPKELNINNLYQALDKYGIAFPKIVVAQALLETGYFTSNVCLNYNNLFGLRRPSDGSYYRFGNWEESVKAYKDYVQYKYRGGDYFRFLGQIGYAEDPNYLYKVKSISSSL
;
A
#
# COMPACT_ATOMS: atom_id res chain seq x y z
N MET A 1 0.68 44.13 -27.65
CA MET A 1 1.12 43.34 -26.49
C MET A 1 -0.11 43.05 -25.65
N LYS A 2 -0.71 41.83 -25.74
CA LYS A 2 -1.86 41.42 -24.94
C LYS A 2 -1.35 40.44 -23.87
N VAL A 3 -1.38 40.89 -22.64
CA VAL A 3 -1.08 40.07 -21.46
C VAL A 3 -2.26 39.16 -21.25
N LYS A 4 -2.06 37.85 -21.37
CA LYS A 4 -3.04 36.83 -20.95
C LYS A 4 -2.96 36.71 -19.44
N SER A 5 -4.01 37.15 -18.74
CA SER A 5 -4.20 36.89 -17.32
C SER A 5 -4.44 35.40 -17.11
N LEU A 6 -3.52 34.73 -16.41
CA LEU A 6 -3.75 33.40 -15.85
C LEU A 6 -4.70 33.57 -14.66
N LEU A 7 -5.90 33.03 -14.78
CA LEU A 7 -6.81 32.90 -13.64
C LEU A 7 -6.24 31.79 -12.72
N PHE A 8 -5.65 32.17 -11.61
CA PHE A 8 -5.38 31.26 -10.50
C PHE A 8 -6.72 31.03 -9.78
N VAL A 9 -7.32 29.87 -10.03
CA VAL A 9 -8.38 29.37 -9.14
C VAL A 9 -7.69 28.90 -7.85
N GLY A 10 -7.71 29.77 -6.86
CA GLY A 10 -7.26 29.45 -5.50
C GLY A 10 -8.23 28.47 -4.87
N VAL A 11 -7.94 27.16 -4.97
CA VAL A 11 -8.60 26.17 -4.14
C VAL A 11 -8.06 26.36 -2.73
N SER A 12 -8.90 26.85 -1.83
CA SER A 12 -8.63 26.88 -0.39
C SER A 12 -8.44 25.45 0.10
N PHE A 13 -7.19 25.04 0.26
CA PHE A 13 -6.85 23.75 0.85
C PHE A 13 -7.12 23.80 2.35
N LEU A 14 -8.28 23.33 2.78
CA LEU A 14 -8.45 22.83 4.14
C LEU A 14 -7.48 21.67 4.31
N ALA A 15 -6.61 21.77 5.30
CA ALA A 15 -5.43 20.99 5.61
C ALA A 15 -5.56 19.47 5.35
N PHE A 16 -5.31 19.04 4.13
CA PHE A 16 -4.93 17.66 3.88
C PHE A 16 -3.52 17.41 4.45
N PRO A 17 -3.28 16.34 5.19
CA PRO A 17 -1.95 16.02 5.65
C PRO A 17 -1.00 15.96 4.45
N TYR A 18 0.12 16.63 4.55
CA TYR A 18 1.13 16.80 3.49
C TYR A 18 1.54 15.49 2.77
N GLN A 19 1.39 14.35 3.46
CA GLN A 19 1.77 13.05 2.92
C GLN A 19 0.75 12.42 1.97
N THR A 20 -0.55 12.63 2.18
CA THR A 20 -1.59 12.18 1.23
C THR A 20 -1.48 12.96 -0.08
N MET A 21 -1.13 14.22 -0.01
CA MET A 21 -0.85 15.05 -1.18
C MET A 21 0.43 14.62 -1.90
N ALA A 22 1.49 14.22 -1.17
CA ALA A 22 2.72 13.71 -1.78
C ALA A 22 2.47 12.42 -2.58
N GLN A 23 1.62 11.52 -2.08
CA GLN A 23 1.21 10.31 -2.82
C GLN A 23 0.36 10.67 -4.06
N PHE A 24 -0.53 11.64 -3.95
CA PHE A 24 -1.33 12.13 -5.08
C PHE A 24 -0.45 12.82 -6.14
N TYR A 25 0.45 13.72 -5.72
CA TYR A 25 1.40 14.38 -6.63
C TYR A 25 2.37 13.40 -7.28
N THR A 26 2.79 12.36 -6.58
CA THR A 26 3.65 11.32 -7.17
C THR A 26 2.93 10.56 -8.28
N ILE A 27 1.65 10.21 -8.07
CA ILE A 27 0.83 9.54 -9.09
C ILE A 27 0.61 10.46 -10.31
N MET A 28 0.50 11.78 -10.12
CA MET A 28 0.24 12.75 -11.21
C MET A 28 1.51 13.19 -11.95
N ARG A 29 2.67 13.29 -11.27
CA ARG A 29 3.94 13.73 -11.89
C ARG A 29 4.62 12.69 -12.78
N GLU A 30 4.38 11.41 -12.56
CA GLU A 30 4.92 10.33 -13.40
C GLU A 30 4.36 10.32 -14.84
N ASN A 31 3.32 11.13 -15.14
CA ASN A 31 2.74 11.23 -16.47
C ASN A 31 3.61 11.99 -17.50
N GLU A 32 4.57 12.79 -17.07
CA GLU A 32 5.40 13.57 -18.01
C GLU A 32 6.59 12.81 -18.58
N SER A 33 7.04 11.74 -17.93
CA SER A 33 8.23 10.99 -18.34
C SER A 33 7.94 9.64 -19.03
N ALA A 34 6.70 9.12 -18.98
CA ALA A 34 6.32 7.88 -19.64
C ALA A 34 5.99 8.10 -21.12
N LYS A 35 7.02 8.32 -21.95
CA LYS A 35 6.86 8.23 -23.40
C LYS A 35 6.52 6.80 -23.81
N ARG A 36 5.22 6.58 -24.12
CA ARG A 36 4.57 5.74 -25.10
C ARG A 36 5.31 4.47 -25.57
N VAL A 37 4.80 3.32 -25.16
CA VAL A 37 4.66 2.19 -26.08
C VAL A 37 3.15 1.99 -26.30
N VAL A 38 2.63 2.55 -27.37
CA VAL A 38 1.26 2.35 -27.83
C VAL A 38 1.34 1.34 -28.96
N ASN A 39 0.79 0.15 -28.78
CA ASN A 39 0.53 -0.76 -29.89
C ASN A 39 -0.59 -0.14 -30.75
N LYS A 40 -0.27 0.17 -31.99
CA LYS A 40 -1.22 0.64 -33.00
C LYS A 40 -1.74 -0.56 -33.76
N ASP A 41 -3.04 -0.55 -34.10
CA ASP A 41 -3.57 -1.44 -35.12
C ASP A 41 -3.02 -1.10 -36.51
N GLU A 42 -3.33 -1.92 -37.51
CA GLU A 42 -2.90 -1.70 -38.90
C GLU A 42 -3.43 -0.38 -39.50
N SER A 43 -4.41 0.29 -38.86
CA SER A 43 -4.95 1.60 -39.24
C SER A 43 -4.36 2.76 -38.42
N GLY A 44 -3.46 2.50 -37.49
CA GLY A 44 -2.81 3.53 -36.67
C GLY A 44 -3.63 4.04 -35.49
N LYS A 45 -4.78 3.39 -35.16
CA LYS A 45 -5.64 3.76 -34.01
C LYS A 45 -5.37 2.87 -32.80
N ASN A 46 -5.52 3.43 -31.59
CA ASN A 46 -5.40 2.70 -30.34
C ASN A 46 -6.56 1.70 -30.22
N LYS A 47 -6.28 0.41 -30.25
CA LYS A 47 -7.29 -0.62 -30.01
C LYS A 47 -7.47 -0.80 -28.50
N VAL A 48 -8.65 -0.48 -27.99
CA VAL A 48 -9.10 -0.84 -26.64
C VAL A 48 -9.73 -2.22 -26.76
N ASP A 49 -9.37 -3.14 -25.86
CA ASP A 49 -9.99 -4.47 -25.80
C ASP A 49 -11.41 -4.31 -25.22
N GLU A 50 -12.39 -4.15 -26.13
CA GLU A 50 -13.80 -3.90 -25.81
C GLU A 50 -14.40 -5.04 -24.97
N ASP A 51 -13.99 -6.29 -25.22
CA ASP A 51 -14.50 -7.46 -24.49
C ASP A 51 -14.17 -7.41 -22.99
N TYR A 52 -12.98 -6.94 -22.63
CA TYR A 52 -12.61 -6.75 -21.21
C TYR A 52 -13.38 -5.58 -20.58
N PHE A 53 -13.63 -4.53 -21.35
CA PHE A 53 -14.39 -3.36 -20.91
C PHE A 53 -15.85 -3.73 -20.60
N TYR A 54 -16.50 -4.51 -21.48
CA TYR A 54 -17.87 -4.98 -21.25
C TYR A 54 -17.97 -6.00 -20.10
N ALA A 55 -17.06 -6.95 -20.02
CA ALA A 55 -17.01 -7.90 -18.89
C ALA A 55 -16.79 -7.18 -17.54
N TYR A 56 -16.03 -6.08 -17.52
CA TYR A 56 -15.85 -5.25 -16.33
C TYR A 56 -17.11 -4.44 -16.00
N GLN A 57 -17.80 -3.89 -17.00
CA GLN A 57 -19.09 -3.19 -16.79
C GLN A 57 -20.17 -4.15 -16.25
N ASP A 58 -20.22 -5.38 -16.72
CA ASP A 58 -21.18 -6.38 -16.24
C ASP A 58 -20.85 -6.83 -14.82
N SER A 59 -19.58 -6.96 -14.44
CA SER A 59 -19.19 -7.22 -13.05
C SER A 59 -19.56 -6.07 -12.12
N MET A 60 -19.57 -4.83 -12.59
CA MET A 60 -20.01 -3.65 -11.82
C MET A 60 -21.54 -3.59 -11.70
N LYS A 61 -22.30 -4.01 -12.73
CA LYS A 61 -23.78 -4.06 -12.69
C LYS A 61 -24.31 -5.09 -11.69
N VAL A 62 -23.62 -6.20 -11.48
CA VAL A 62 -23.98 -7.23 -10.49
C VAL A 62 -23.84 -6.71 -9.06
N HIS A 63 -22.97 -5.73 -8.80
CA HIS A 63 -22.79 -5.11 -7.48
C HIS A 63 -23.57 -3.79 -7.31
N SER A 64 -24.21 -3.26 -8.35
CA SER A 64 -24.91 -1.97 -8.33
C SER A 64 -26.41 -2.07 -8.04
N LYS A 65 -26.90 -3.18 -7.51
CA LYS A 65 -28.28 -3.27 -7.00
C LYS A 65 -28.47 -2.63 -5.62
N GLU A 66 -27.43 -2.03 -5.07
CA GLU A 66 -27.53 -1.28 -3.82
C GLU A 66 -27.01 0.16 -4.02
N SER A 67 -27.97 1.06 -3.79
CA SER A 67 -27.85 2.50 -3.64
C SER A 67 -27.42 3.30 -4.87
N GLU A 68 -28.36 4.03 -5.43
CA GLU A 68 -28.12 5.35 -6.01
C GLU A 68 -27.23 6.13 -5.06
N ILE A 69 -25.92 6.12 -5.30
CA ILE A 69 -25.05 7.12 -4.75
C ILE A 69 -25.43 8.40 -5.49
N LYS A 70 -26.37 9.14 -4.92
CA LYS A 70 -26.46 10.58 -5.14
C LYS A 70 -25.10 11.10 -4.61
N THR A 71 -24.12 11.20 -5.49
CA THR A 71 -22.94 12.02 -5.23
C THR A 71 -23.44 13.46 -5.25
N ASP A 72 -23.95 13.90 -4.12
CA ASP A 72 -24.29 15.29 -3.91
C ASP A 72 -22.97 16.06 -3.76
N PHE A 73 -22.37 16.41 -4.91
CA PHE A 73 -21.22 17.30 -4.98
C PHE A 73 -21.59 18.74 -4.51
N GLY A 74 -22.89 19.05 -4.32
CA GLY A 74 -23.38 20.32 -3.84
C GLY A 74 -22.81 20.68 -2.47
N ASP A 75 -22.74 19.71 -1.55
CA ASP A 75 -22.22 19.95 -0.19
C ASP A 75 -20.72 20.17 -0.12
N PHE A 76 -19.97 19.73 -1.12
CA PHE A 76 -18.50 19.90 -1.16
C PHE A 76 -18.09 21.34 -1.55
N PHE A 77 -18.97 22.08 -2.21
CA PHE A 77 -18.71 23.43 -2.69
C PHE A 77 -19.54 24.52 -1.97
N SER A 78 -20.27 24.20 -0.91
CA SER A 78 -20.90 25.20 -0.07
C SER A 78 -19.83 25.91 0.74
N THR A 79 -19.32 27.02 0.22
CA THR A 79 -18.44 27.90 0.97
C THR A 79 -19.28 28.64 2.03
N ALA A 80 -18.65 28.93 3.17
CA ALA A 80 -19.26 29.59 4.33
C ALA A 80 -19.82 31.00 4.06
N GLU A 81 -19.84 31.48 2.83
CA GLU A 81 -20.31 32.84 2.43
C GLU A 81 -21.49 32.82 1.47
N GLY A 82 -22.25 31.75 1.35
CA GLY A 82 -23.56 31.76 0.69
C GLY A 82 -23.57 32.08 -0.81
N HIS A 83 -22.47 31.97 -1.50
CA HIS A 83 -22.45 31.99 -2.96
C HIS A 83 -22.55 30.56 -3.50
N GLU A 84 -23.80 30.18 -3.89
CA GLU A 84 -24.00 29.00 -4.76
C GLU A 84 -23.20 29.21 -6.04
N ILE A 85 -22.13 28.48 -6.21
CA ILE A 85 -21.52 28.29 -7.52
C ILE A 85 -22.46 27.33 -8.27
N SER A 86 -23.37 27.90 -9.04
CA SER A 86 -24.15 27.11 -10.01
C SER A 86 -23.19 26.58 -11.04
N ILE A 87 -22.75 25.33 -10.85
CA ILE A 87 -22.11 24.57 -11.93
C ILE A 87 -23.23 24.29 -12.91
N GLU A 88 -23.18 24.93 -14.09
CA GLU A 88 -24.14 24.66 -15.14
C GLU A 88 -24.17 23.14 -15.35
N LYS A 89 -25.37 22.55 -15.33
CA LYS A 89 -25.61 21.09 -15.37
C LYS A 89 -25.00 20.37 -16.57
N ASP A 90 -24.49 21.12 -17.54
CA ASP A 90 -24.03 20.64 -18.82
C ASP A 90 -22.51 20.62 -18.99
N VAL A 91 -21.73 21.01 -17.98
CA VAL A 91 -20.26 20.89 -18.03
C VAL A 91 -19.85 19.55 -17.46
N PRO A 92 -19.37 18.60 -18.29
CA PRO A 92 -18.92 17.32 -17.78
C PRO A 92 -17.70 17.54 -16.90
N VAL A 93 -17.76 17.09 -15.64
CA VAL A 93 -16.64 17.13 -14.68
C VAL A 93 -15.42 16.37 -15.22
N PHE A 94 -15.67 15.40 -16.10
CA PHE A 94 -14.65 14.60 -16.77
C PHE A 94 -14.82 14.68 -18.29
N VAL A 95 -13.69 14.84 -18.98
CA VAL A 95 -13.65 14.95 -20.44
C VAL A 95 -14.07 13.65 -21.13
N ASN A 96 -13.90 12.51 -20.47
CA ASN A 96 -14.26 11.20 -21.00
C ASN A 96 -14.53 10.18 -19.88
N VAL A 97 -15.16 9.06 -20.24
CA VAL A 97 -15.49 7.94 -19.34
C VAL A 97 -14.25 7.37 -18.66
N LYS A 98 -13.11 7.33 -19.36
CA LYS A 98 -11.86 6.81 -18.84
C LYS A 98 -11.36 7.64 -17.65
N ASP A 99 -11.46 8.96 -17.71
CA ASP A 99 -11.02 9.85 -16.64
C ASP A 99 -11.93 9.73 -15.40
N SER A 100 -13.25 9.62 -15.61
CA SER A 100 -14.22 9.35 -14.54
C SER A 100 -13.93 8.02 -13.84
N MET A 101 -13.68 6.97 -14.61
CA MET A 101 -13.35 5.64 -14.08
C MET A 101 -12.02 5.66 -13.30
N LEU A 102 -11.01 6.32 -13.85
CA LEU A 102 -9.71 6.47 -13.19
C LEU A 102 -9.84 7.22 -11.87
N PHE A 103 -10.60 8.31 -11.85
CA PHE A 103 -10.87 9.07 -10.62
C PHE A 103 -11.54 8.21 -9.56
N GLY A 104 -12.59 7.45 -9.92
CA GLY A 104 -13.27 6.54 -9.00
C GLY A 104 -12.34 5.46 -8.41
N LEU A 105 -11.45 4.90 -9.23
CA LEU A 105 -10.45 3.91 -8.76
C LEU A 105 -9.41 4.54 -7.83
N ILE A 106 -8.92 5.73 -8.17
CA ILE A 106 -7.95 6.46 -7.33
C ILE A 106 -8.59 6.81 -5.99
N LYS A 107 -9.83 7.33 -5.97
CA LYS A 107 -10.57 7.62 -4.74
C LYS A 107 -10.65 6.38 -3.85
N LYS A 108 -11.10 5.24 -4.38
CA LYS A 108 -11.13 3.97 -3.63
C LYS A 108 -9.76 3.55 -3.10
N ARG A 109 -8.68 3.81 -3.87
CA ARG A 109 -7.31 3.50 -3.44
C ARG A 109 -6.84 4.40 -2.30
N MET A 110 -7.31 5.63 -2.24
CA MET A 110 -7.02 6.57 -1.16
C MET A 110 -7.77 6.25 0.15
N ASP A 111 -8.83 5.46 0.09
CA ASP A 111 -9.63 5.07 1.25
C ASP A 111 -9.05 3.88 2.03
N VAL A 112 -7.92 3.30 1.58
CA VAL A 112 -7.32 2.11 2.21
C VAL A 112 -5.80 2.20 2.30
N CYS A 113 -5.22 1.72 3.40
CA CYS A 113 -3.78 1.63 3.61
C CYS A 113 -3.44 0.40 4.46
N LEU A 114 -2.20 -0.10 4.37
CA LEU A 114 -1.67 -1.05 5.33
C LEU A 114 -1.16 -0.31 6.58
N PRO A 115 -1.17 -0.94 7.77
CA PRO A 115 -0.78 -0.26 9.02
C PRO A 115 0.71 0.07 9.11
N LEU A 116 1.55 -0.61 8.33
CA LEU A 116 3.00 -0.42 8.24
C LEU A 116 3.44 -0.47 6.77
N ASP A 117 4.63 0.05 6.47
CA ASP A 117 5.26 -0.09 5.14
C ASP A 117 5.57 -1.53 4.80
N PHE A 118 5.79 -2.36 5.82
CA PHE A 118 6.15 -3.75 5.72
C PHE A 118 5.31 -4.58 6.70
N ILE A 119 4.70 -5.68 6.24
CA ILE A 119 3.89 -6.56 7.06
C ILE A 119 4.59 -7.90 7.24
N SER A 120 5.09 -8.14 8.45
CA SER A 120 5.63 -9.42 8.91
C SER A 120 4.96 -9.77 10.25
N VAL A 121 4.24 -10.88 10.29
CA VAL A 121 3.53 -11.32 11.50
C VAL A 121 4.49 -12.08 12.40
N THR A 122 4.73 -11.56 13.59
CA THR A 122 5.57 -12.25 14.61
C THR A 122 4.74 -13.07 15.57
N SER A 123 3.48 -12.68 15.81
CA SER A 123 2.56 -13.44 16.66
C SER A 123 1.10 -13.29 16.20
N GLY A 124 0.42 -14.42 15.99
CA GLY A 124 -0.97 -14.48 15.56
C GLY A 124 -1.98 -14.29 16.69
N TYR A 125 -3.23 -14.10 16.30
CA TYR A 125 -4.40 -14.06 17.16
C TYR A 125 -4.74 -15.45 17.69
N GLY A 126 -5.18 -15.55 18.95
CA GLY A 126 -5.69 -16.77 19.55
C GLY A 126 -4.88 -17.27 20.74
N ILE A 127 -5.08 -18.54 21.09
CA ILE A 127 -4.40 -19.16 22.25
C ILE A 127 -2.92 -19.39 21.88
N ARG A 128 -2.01 -18.85 22.71
CA ARG A 128 -0.58 -19.06 22.60
C ARG A 128 0.08 -19.14 23.96
N GLN A 129 1.33 -19.55 24.03
CA GLN A 129 2.12 -19.49 25.26
C GLN A 129 2.40 -18.03 25.62
N ASP A 130 2.06 -17.59 26.84
CA ASP A 130 2.40 -16.25 27.35
C ASP A 130 3.92 -16.13 27.47
N PRO A 131 4.56 -15.16 26.79
CA PRO A 131 6.01 -15.03 26.80
C PRO A 131 6.58 -14.69 28.20
N PHE A 132 5.74 -14.22 29.14
CA PHE A 132 6.17 -13.84 30.49
C PHE A 132 5.87 -14.90 31.56
N LYS A 133 4.75 -15.64 31.42
CA LYS A 133 4.22 -16.52 32.46
C LYS A 133 4.36 -18.02 32.16
N LYS A 134 4.82 -18.41 30.98
CA LYS A 134 4.91 -19.80 30.52
C LYS A 134 3.58 -20.61 30.64
N CYS A 135 2.46 -19.94 30.64
CA CYS A 135 1.13 -20.54 30.62
C CYS A 135 0.41 -20.19 29.32
N SER A 136 -0.65 -20.92 29.00
CA SER A 136 -1.50 -20.56 27.85
C SER A 136 -2.23 -19.25 28.14
N ALA A 137 -2.19 -18.33 27.20
CA ALA A 137 -2.91 -17.07 27.22
C ALA A 137 -3.53 -16.76 25.87
N PHE A 138 -4.64 -16.05 25.89
CA PHE A 138 -5.31 -15.61 24.68
C PHE A 138 -4.70 -14.29 24.21
N HIS A 139 -4.22 -14.26 22.98
CA HIS A 139 -3.73 -13.07 22.28
C HIS A 139 -4.87 -12.47 21.45
N ASP A 140 -5.34 -11.30 21.82
CA ASP A 140 -6.55 -10.68 21.27
C ASP A 140 -6.27 -9.77 20.06
N GLY A 141 -5.10 -9.90 19.46
CA GLY A 141 -4.67 -9.16 18.29
C GLY A 141 -3.63 -9.92 17.47
N VAL A 142 -2.94 -9.21 16.62
CA VAL A 142 -1.78 -9.69 15.86
C VAL A 142 -0.60 -8.76 16.12
N ASP A 143 0.60 -9.33 16.28
CA ASP A 143 1.83 -8.57 16.45
C ASP A 143 2.57 -8.53 15.11
N LEU A 144 2.91 -7.32 14.66
CA LEU A 144 3.62 -7.05 13.43
C LEU A 144 5.05 -6.58 13.73
N GLU A 145 6.04 -7.19 13.09
CA GLU A 145 7.45 -6.83 13.23
C GLU A 145 7.68 -5.40 12.76
N CYS A 146 8.22 -4.56 13.63
CA CYS A 146 8.66 -3.20 13.28
C CYS A 146 9.49 -2.61 14.42
N ASN A 147 10.28 -1.59 14.11
CA ASN A 147 11.03 -0.84 15.10
C ASN A 147 11.13 0.62 14.64
N MET A 148 10.60 1.54 15.47
CA MET A 148 10.58 3.00 15.19
C MET A 148 10.02 3.35 13.80
N SER A 149 9.06 2.56 13.34
CA SER A 149 8.42 2.72 12.02
C SER A 149 7.18 3.60 12.12
N HIS A 150 6.84 4.31 11.06
CA HIS A 150 5.57 5.01 10.95
C HIS A 150 4.41 4.01 11.00
N VAL A 151 3.38 4.35 11.77
CA VAL A 151 2.13 3.59 11.89
C VAL A 151 1.04 4.39 11.21
N TYR A 152 0.33 3.74 10.28
CA TYR A 152 -0.67 4.38 9.44
C TYR A 152 -2.09 3.94 9.81
N SER A 153 -3.05 4.87 9.74
CA SER A 153 -4.47 4.50 9.75
C SER A 153 -4.81 3.63 8.53
N MET A 154 -5.45 2.50 8.76
CA MET A 154 -5.80 1.58 7.68
C MET A 154 -6.99 2.06 6.84
N LEU A 155 -7.94 2.76 7.45
CA LEU A 155 -9.16 3.29 6.83
C LEU A 155 -9.38 4.74 7.28
N PRO A 156 -10.24 5.51 6.60
CA PRO A 156 -10.79 6.75 7.14
C PRO A 156 -11.58 6.49 8.41
N GLY A 157 -11.45 7.37 9.40
CA GLY A 157 -12.15 7.22 10.67
C GLY A 157 -11.83 8.32 11.66
N ARG A 158 -12.19 8.10 12.91
CA ARG A 158 -11.99 9.06 14.00
C ARG A 158 -11.16 8.46 15.12
N VAL A 159 -10.28 9.25 15.69
CA VAL A 159 -9.53 8.87 16.90
C VAL A 159 -10.48 8.85 18.08
N GLN A 160 -10.86 7.65 18.52
CA GLN A 160 -11.78 7.47 19.63
C GLN A 160 -11.08 7.62 20.97
N LYS A 161 -9.81 7.16 21.07
CA LYS A 161 -9.07 7.16 22.32
C LYS A 161 -7.56 7.26 22.11
N VAL A 162 -6.90 8.03 22.97
CA VAL A 162 -5.43 8.11 23.10
C VAL A 162 -5.04 7.77 24.52
N VAL A 163 -4.16 6.79 24.70
CA VAL A 163 -3.76 6.32 26.04
C VAL A 163 -2.24 6.25 26.14
N TYR A 164 -1.70 6.86 27.18
CA TYR A 164 -0.30 6.71 27.59
C TYR A 164 -0.22 5.79 28.80
N SER A 165 0.46 4.65 28.68
CA SER A 165 0.53 3.65 29.74
C SER A 165 1.85 2.87 29.70
N LYS A 166 2.32 2.47 30.88
CA LYS A 166 3.43 1.52 31.04
C LYS A 166 2.96 0.06 31.19
N LYS A 167 1.64 -0.20 31.07
CA LYS A 167 1.05 -1.54 31.28
C LYS A 167 0.25 -1.96 30.04
N GLY A 168 -0.04 -3.25 29.91
CA GLY A 168 -0.87 -3.79 28.85
C GLY A 168 -0.37 -3.39 27.45
N TYR A 169 -1.24 -2.80 26.63
CA TYR A 169 -0.91 -2.33 25.28
C TYR A 169 0.07 -1.14 25.22
N GLY A 170 0.57 -0.67 26.37
CA GLY A 170 1.46 0.50 26.42
C GLY A 170 0.77 1.78 25.95
N ASN A 171 1.55 2.65 25.30
CA ASN A 171 0.96 3.78 24.59
C ASN A 171 0.20 3.25 23.38
N HIS A 172 -1.06 3.60 23.28
CA HIS A 172 -1.91 3.09 22.23
C HIS A 172 -3.01 4.09 21.84
N ILE A 173 -3.53 3.92 20.65
CA ILE A 173 -4.71 4.62 20.17
C ILE A 173 -5.80 3.62 19.78
N VAL A 174 -7.04 4.07 19.82
CA VAL A 174 -8.17 3.35 19.25
C VAL A 174 -8.79 4.23 18.17
N LEU A 175 -8.82 3.72 16.95
CA LEU A 175 -9.49 4.35 15.83
C LEU A 175 -10.86 3.70 15.62
N ASP A 176 -11.88 4.52 15.47
CA ASP A 176 -13.23 4.11 15.10
C ASP A 176 -13.42 4.27 13.59
N TYR A 177 -13.70 3.17 12.92
CA TYR A 177 -13.97 3.07 11.50
C TYR A 177 -15.46 2.85 11.19
N GLY A 178 -16.34 3.12 12.17
CA GLY A 178 -17.79 2.92 12.10
C GLY A 178 -18.21 1.54 12.55
N HIS A 179 -18.04 0.51 11.73
CA HIS A 179 -18.45 -0.85 12.07
C HIS A 179 -17.42 -1.62 12.90
N ILE A 180 -16.19 -1.20 12.88
CA ILE A 180 -15.07 -1.79 13.62
C ILE A 180 -14.24 -0.72 14.31
N GLN A 181 -13.66 -1.07 15.43
CA GLN A 181 -12.64 -0.29 16.12
C GLN A 181 -11.30 -1.01 16.00
N CYS A 182 -10.25 -0.25 15.79
CA CYS A 182 -8.89 -0.78 15.68
C CYS A 182 -7.97 -0.14 16.71
N LEU A 183 -7.37 -0.95 17.57
CA LEU A 183 -6.35 -0.54 18.52
C LEU A 183 -4.96 -0.75 17.89
N TYR A 184 -4.11 0.26 18.03
CA TYR A 184 -2.71 0.28 17.64
C TYR A 184 -1.86 0.43 18.89
N GLY A 185 -1.20 -0.65 19.32
CA GLY A 185 -0.50 -0.75 20.60
C GLY A 185 1.01 -0.65 20.53
N HIS A 186 1.63 -0.53 21.70
CA HIS A 186 3.07 -0.49 21.97
C HIS A 186 3.82 0.67 21.30
N LEU A 187 3.11 1.79 21.06
CA LEU A 187 3.66 2.96 20.36
C LEU A 187 4.75 3.66 21.16
N ALA A 188 5.83 4.08 20.49
CA ALA A 188 6.84 4.97 21.04
C ALA A 188 6.32 6.41 21.12
N ALA A 189 5.60 6.86 20.07
CA ALA A 189 4.99 8.17 20.01
C ALA A 189 3.61 8.10 19.35
N ILE A 190 2.73 9.01 19.74
CA ILE A 190 1.40 9.19 19.17
C ILE A 190 1.36 10.58 18.52
N THR A 191 0.88 10.66 17.27
CA THR A 191 0.90 11.88 16.46
C THR A 191 -0.48 12.50 16.28
N VAL A 192 -1.52 11.90 16.84
CA VAL A 192 -2.93 12.32 16.75
C VAL A 192 -3.54 12.55 18.14
N ARG A 193 -4.66 13.22 18.21
CA ARG A 193 -5.42 13.53 19.42
C ARG A 193 -6.80 12.86 19.38
N GLU A 194 -7.40 12.66 20.55
CA GLU A 194 -8.80 12.21 20.62
C GLU A 194 -9.71 13.20 19.91
N GLY A 195 -10.61 12.66 19.10
CA GLY A 195 -11.54 13.42 18.29
C GLY A 195 -11.04 13.79 16.89
N ASP A 196 -9.75 13.66 16.59
CA ASP A 196 -9.22 13.92 15.25
C ASP A 196 -9.85 12.98 14.22
N GLU A 197 -10.16 13.51 13.05
CA GLU A 197 -10.49 12.71 11.88
C GLU A 197 -9.21 12.32 11.14
N VAL A 198 -9.12 11.08 10.72
CA VAL A 198 -7.97 10.53 10.01
C VAL A 198 -8.40 9.90 8.70
N TYR A 199 -7.57 10.03 7.68
CA TYR A 199 -7.71 9.34 6.41
C TYR A 199 -6.83 8.08 6.38
N ALA A 200 -7.12 7.16 5.48
CA ALA A 200 -6.22 6.04 5.26
C ALA A 200 -4.82 6.55 4.86
N GLY A 201 -3.78 6.02 5.50
CA GLY A 201 -2.40 6.49 5.31
C GLY A 201 -1.98 7.69 6.16
N THR A 202 -2.88 8.26 6.99
CA THR A 202 -2.48 9.24 8.00
C THR A 202 -1.52 8.59 9.00
N ILE A 203 -0.36 9.19 9.27
CA ILE A 203 0.55 8.74 10.33
C ILE A 203 -0.11 9.02 11.67
N VAL A 204 -0.43 7.97 12.41
CA VAL A 204 -1.10 8.04 13.71
C VAL A 204 -0.15 7.82 14.89
N GLY A 205 1.08 7.39 14.59
CA GLY A 205 2.12 7.21 15.59
C GLY A 205 3.40 6.60 15.03
N ILE A 206 4.33 6.35 15.93
CA ILE A 206 5.58 5.63 15.69
C ILE A 206 5.54 4.34 16.51
N SER A 207 5.85 3.22 15.88
CA SER A 207 5.93 1.92 16.57
C SER A 207 7.06 1.90 17.61
N GLY A 208 6.90 1.08 18.65
CA GLY A 208 7.88 1.05 19.74
C GLY A 208 7.82 -0.24 20.54
N ASN A 209 8.08 -0.12 21.83
CA ASN A 209 8.14 -1.24 22.79
C ASN A 209 7.61 -0.82 24.16
N THR A 210 6.51 -0.07 24.22
CA THR A 210 5.91 0.39 25.47
C THR A 210 4.93 -0.63 26.04
N GLY A 211 4.69 -0.60 27.36
CA GLY A 211 3.75 -1.51 28.01
C GLY A 211 4.27 -2.94 28.23
N LYS A 212 3.37 -3.94 28.15
CA LYS A 212 3.74 -5.36 28.31
C LYS A 212 4.19 -5.93 26.96
N SER A 213 5.43 -5.72 26.60
CA SER A 213 6.04 -6.16 25.34
C SER A 213 7.43 -6.77 25.58
N THR A 214 7.80 -7.77 24.78
CA THR A 214 9.10 -8.46 24.82
C THR A 214 10.12 -7.90 23.84
N GLY A 215 9.69 -7.04 22.93
CA GLY A 215 10.55 -6.42 21.90
C GLY A 215 9.74 -5.49 21.01
N PRO A 216 10.41 -4.67 20.18
CA PRO A 216 9.72 -3.73 19.30
C PRO A 216 8.75 -4.45 18.35
N HIS A 217 7.48 -4.04 18.35
CA HIS A 217 6.45 -4.50 17.43
C HIS A 217 5.23 -3.57 17.48
N LEU A 218 4.34 -3.71 16.51
CA LEU A 218 3.03 -3.09 16.50
C LEU A 218 1.98 -4.14 16.82
N HIS A 219 1.23 -3.94 17.90
CA HIS A 219 0.06 -4.75 18.21
C HIS A 219 -1.18 -4.16 17.55
N ILE A 220 -1.87 -4.95 16.73
CA ILE A 220 -3.15 -4.60 16.10
C ILE A 220 -4.25 -5.46 16.70
N LYS A 221 -5.29 -4.82 17.26
CA LYS A 221 -6.51 -5.49 17.71
C LYS A 221 -7.71 -4.88 17.01
N ILE A 222 -8.57 -5.73 16.47
CA ILE A 222 -9.84 -5.33 15.87
C ILE A 222 -10.98 -5.75 16.77
N THR A 223 -11.95 -4.85 16.98
CA THR A 223 -13.13 -5.09 17.78
C THR A 223 -14.38 -4.70 16.98
N ALA A 224 -15.37 -5.56 16.93
CA ALA A 224 -16.70 -5.27 16.38
C ALA A 224 -17.77 -5.67 17.39
N ASN A 225 -18.71 -4.77 17.67
CA ASN A 225 -19.79 -5.00 18.66
C ASN A 225 -19.26 -5.50 20.02
N GLY A 226 -18.13 -4.92 20.48
CA GLY A 226 -17.49 -5.27 21.75
C GLY A 226 -16.72 -6.61 21.74
N LYS A 227 -16.70 -7.36 20.64
CA LYS A 227 -15.99 -8.64 20.54
C LYS A 227 -14.69 -8.46 19.75
N SER A 228 -13.59 -9.04 20.25
CA SER A 228 -12.32 -9.10 19.53
C SER A 228 -12.43 -10.06 18.34
N LEU A 229 -11.95 -9.62 17.19
CA LEU A 229 -11.86 -10.38 15.94
C LEU A 229 -10.41 -10.63 15.57
N ASN A 230 -10.15 -11.73 14.86
CA ASN A 230 -8.83 -11.99 14.28
C ASN A 230 -8.48 -10.93 13.21
N PRO A 231 -7.43 -10.13 13.39
CA PRO A 231 -7.07 -9.09 12.42
C PRO A 231 -6.44 -9.63 11.12
N THR A 232 -5.89 -10.85 11.15
CA THR A 232 -5.13 -11.41 10.00
C THR A 232 -5.94 -11.46 8.71
N PRO A 233 -7.20 -11.98 8.68
CA PRO A 233 -8.00 -11.96 7.46
C PRO A 233 -8.31 -10.55 6.95
N PHE A 234 -8.47 -9.57 7.86
CA PHE A 234 -8.73 -8.19 7.49
C PHE A 234 -7.51 -7.55 6.81
N ILE A 235 -6.31 -7.72 7.38
CA ILE A 235 -5.06 -7.21 6.79
C ILE A 235 -4.80 -7.88 5.43
N ALA A 236 -5.03 -9.20 5.32
CA ALA A 236 -4.90 -9.92 4.06
C ALA A 236 -5.90 -9.42 3.00
N TYR A 237 -7.14 -9.14 3.39
CA TYR A 237 -8.14 -8.55 2.51
C TYR A 237 -7.72 -7.16 2.02
N LEU A 238 -7.26 -6.28 2.91
CA LEU A 238 -6.77 -4.94 2.53
C LEU A 238 -5.62 -5.04 1.51
N ASN A 239 -4.67 -5.95 1.75
CA ASN A 239 -3.56 -6.17 0.83
C ASN A 239 -4.05 -6.59 -0.57
N LYS A 240 -4.95 -7.57 -0.63
CA LYS A 240 -5.56 -8.03 -1.89
C LYS A 240 -6.34 -6.92 -2.58
N TYR A 241 -7.12 -6.15 -1.82
CA TYR A 241 -7.92 -5.05 -2.35
C TYR A 241 -7.05 -3.93 -2.93
N ILE A 242 -5.99 -3.51 -2.21
CA ILE A 242 -5.01 -2.51 -2.67
C ILE A 242 -4.35 -2.98 -3.98
N THR A 243 -3.92 -4.24 -4.04
CA THR A 243 -3.30 -4.82 -5.23
C THR A 243 -4.26 -4.80 -6.41
N GLY A 244 -5.50 -5.25 -6.22
CA GLY A 244 -6.51 -5.25 -7.28
C GLY A 244 -6.87 -3.83 -7.79
N LEU A 245 -6.92 -2.83 -6.90
CA LEU A 245 -7.14 -1.44 -7.32
C LEU A 245 -5.95 -0.91 -8.13
N ARG A 246 -4.71 -1.19 -7.70
CA ARG A 246 -3.50 -0.81 -8.42
C ARG A 246 -3.51 -1.35 -9.84
N ASP A 247 -3.83 -2.63 -10.00
CA ASP A 247 -3.84 -3.29 -11.31
C ASP A 247 -4.91 -2.69 -12.23
N LYS A 248 -6.10 -2.39 -11.70
CA LYS A 248 -7.17 -1.71 -12.43
C LYS A 248 -6.77 -0.28 -12.84
N ILE A 249 -6.13 0.48 -11.94
CA ILE A 249 -5.63 1.82 -12.24
C ILE A 249 -4.59 1.76 -13.36
N ALA A 250 -3.65 0.82 -13.27
CA ALA A 250 -2.63 0.62 -14.31
C ALA A 250 -3.26 0.28 -15.66
N TYR A 251 -4.27 -0.61 -15.68
CA TYR A 251 -5.00 -0.95 -16.89
C TYR A 251 -5.71 0.26 -17.53
N VAL A 252 -6.45 1.02 -16.72
CA VAL A 252 -7.18 2.21 -17.23
C VAL A 252 -6.20 3.27 -17.75
N ARG A 253 -5.06 3.46 -17.07
CA ARG A 253 -4.06 4.48 -17.47
C ARG A 253 -3.30 4.10 -18.73
N PHE A 254 -2.84 2.87 -18.85
CA PHE A 254 -1.85 2.47 -19.84
C PHE A 254 -2.40 1.55 -20.92
N GLY A 255 -3.65 1.06 -20.79
CA GLY A 255 -4.25 0.12 -21.75
C GLY A 255 -3.54 -1.24 -21.80
N THR A 256 -2.68 -1.52 -20.83
CA THR A 256 -1.99 -2.81 -20.73
C THR A 256 -2.79 -3.74 -19.83
N ARG A 257 -2.80 -5.05 -20.17
CA ARG A 257 -3.33 -6.05 -19.22
C ARG A 257 -2.70 -5.84 -17.87
N PRO A 258 -3.48 -5.97 -16.78
CA PRO A 258 -2.87 -5.97 -15.46
C PRO A 258 -1.71 -6.97 -15.45
N PRO A 259 -0.58 -6.62 -14.86
CA PRO A 259 0.53 -7.56 -14.75
C PRO A 259 0.00 -8.85 -14.13
N LYS A 260 0.59 -9.98 -14.48
CA LYS A 260 0.26 -11.26 -13.86
C LYS A 260 0.21 -11.07 -12.35
N GLU A 261 -0.76 -11.69 -11.70
CA GLU A 261 -0.85 -11.66 -10.23
C GLU A 261 0.51 -12.00 -9.61
N LEU A 262 0.97 -11.19 -8.69
CA LEU A 262 2.22 -11.45 -7.98
C LEU A 262 1.99 -12.59 -6.98
N ASN A 263 2.53 -13.75 -7.28
CA ASN A 263 2.59 -14.92 -6.41
C ASN A 263 3.89 -15.67 -6.68
N ILE A 264 4.22 -16.64 -5.83
CA ILE A 264 5.47 -17.39 -5.91
C ILE A 264 5.64 -18.08 -7.29
N ASN A 265 4.57 -18.69 -7.82
CA ASN A 265 4.65 -19.40 -9.10
C ASN A 265 4.91 -18.44 -10.27
N ASN A 266 4.21 -17.30 -10.30
CA ASN A 266 4.41 -16.28 -11.33
C ASN A 266 5.77 -15.60 -11.20
N LEU A 267 6.27 -15.45 -9.96
CA LEU A 267 7.64 -14.96 -9.73
C LEU A 267 8.69 -15.91 -10.29
N TYR A 268 8.57 -17.23 -10.06
CA TYR A 268 9.45 -18.20 -10.67
C TYR A 268 9.45 -18.11 -12.20
N GLN A 269 8.28 -17.97 -12.83
CA GLN A 269 8.17 -17.78 -14.28
C GLN A 269 8.88 -16.50 -14.76
N ALA A 270 8.79 -15.41 -14.00
CA ALA A 270 9.47 -14.16 -14.33
C ALA A 270 10.99 -14.28 -14.16
N LEU A 271 11.45 -14.99 -13.11
CA LEU A 271 12.87 -15.27 -12.90
C LEU A 271 13.45 -16.08 -14.06
N ASP A 272 12.74 -17.10 -14.51
CA ASP A 272 13.12 -17.91 -15.67
C ASP A 272 13.14 -17.07 -16.96
N LYS A 273 12.07 -16.32 -17.22
CA LYS A 273 11.95 -15.39 -18.36
C LYS A 273 13.14 -14.45 -18.50
N TYR A 274 13.63 -13.92 -17.40
CA TYR A 274 14.78 -13.00 -17.38
C TYR A 274 16.13 -13.69 -17.17
N GLY A 275 16.15 -15.02 -17.07
CA GLY A 275 17.35 -15.81 -16.88
C GLY A 275 18.07 -15.48 -15.57
N ILE A 276 17.33 -15.39 -14.48
CA ILE A 276 17.87 -15.14 -13.13
C ILE A 276 18.48 -16.45 -12.59
N ALA A 277 19.75 -16.40 -12.22
CA ALA A 277 20.40 -17.52 -11.56
C ALA A 277 19.94 -17.63 -10.10
N PHE A 278 19.96 -18.86 -9.56
CA PHE A 278 19.58 -19.17 -8.18
C PHE A 278 18.13 -18.74 -7.83
N PRO A 279 17.13 -19.09 -8.65
CA PRO A 279 15.77 -18.57 -8.51
C PRO A 279 15.19 -18.81 -7.11
N LYS A 280 15.50 -19.93 -6.46
CA LYS A 280 15.02 -20.24 -5.11
C LYS A 280 15.53 -19.25 -4.06
N ILE A 281 16.79 -18.83 -4.16
CA ILE A 281 17.37 -17.82 -3.26
C ILE A 281 16.76 -16.44 -3.56
N VAL A 282 16.57 -16.09 -4.84
CA VAL A 282 16.02 -14.79 -5.25
C VAL A 282 14.53 -14.68 -4.89
N VAL A 283 13.76 -15.78 -4.97
CA VAL A 283 12.39 -15.80 -4.42
C VAL A 283 12.41 -15.55 -2.90
N ALA A 284 13.30 -16.20 -2.16
CA ALA A 284 13.41 -15.99 -0.72
C ALA A 284 13.80 -14.54 -0.37
N GLN A 285 14.68 -13.91 -1.16
CA GLN A 285 14.97 -12.48 -1.02
C GLN A 285 13.72 -11.64 -1.27
N ALA A 286 13.00 -11.85 -2.37
CA ALA A 286 11.78 -11.12 -2.67
C ALA A 286 10.73 -11.26 -1.56
N LEU A 287 10.54 -12.47 -1.02
CA LEU A 287 9.63 -12.71 0.10
C LEU A 287 10.05 -11.95 1.36
N LEU A 288 11.36 -11.98 1.69
CA LEU A 288 11.90 -11.28 2.86
C LEU A 288 11.75 -9.75 2.70
N GLU A 289 12.22 -9.20 1.57
CA GLU A 289 12.20 -7.75 1.28
C GLU A 289 10.77 -7.16 1.23
N THR A 290 9.81 -7.97 0.86
CA THR A 290 8.43 -7.51 0.67
C THR A 290 7.47 -7.95 1.78
N GLY A 291 7.95 -8.69 2.81
CA GLY A 291 7.05 -9.29 3.79
C GLY A 291 5.99 -10.15 3.12
N TYR A 292 6.42 -11.10 2.31
CA TYR A 292 5.51 -11.98 1.57
C TYR A 292 4.56 -11.21 0.65
N PHE A 293 5.10 -10.21 -0.07
CA PHE A 293 4.41 -9.35 -1.04
C PHE A 293 3.39 -8.38 -0.43
N THR A 294 3.56 -8.00 0.85
CA THR A 294 2.61 -7.15 1.57
C THR A 294 3.09 -5.72 1.81
N SER A 295 4.40 -5.44 1.63
CA SER A 295 4.96 -4.12 1.91
C SER A 295 4.43 -3.03 0.99
N ASN A 296 4.33 -1.80 1.49
CA ASN A 296 3.96 -0.63 0.68
C ASN A 296 4.94 -0.39 -0.48
N VAL A 297 6.22 -0.69 -0.32
CA VAL A 297 7.23 -0.60 -1.38
C VAL A 297 6.93 -1.60 -2.50
N CYS A 298 6.55 -2.82 -2.13
CA CYS A 298 6.08 -3.81 -3.09
C CYS A 298 4.80 -3.37 -3.80
N LEU A 299 3.79 -2.98 -3.02
CA LEU A 299 2.44 -2.70 -3.53
C LEU A 299 2.35 -1.38 -4.32
N ASN A 300 3.09 -0.34 -3.90
CA ASN A 300 3.01 0.99 -4.49
C ASN A 300 4.10 1.26 -5.52
N TYR A 301 5.28 0.62 -5.39
CA TYR A 301 6.43 0.87 -6.27
C TYR A 301 6.77 -0.33 -7.15
N ASN A 302 6.06 -1.46 -7.01
CA ASN A 302 6.35 -2.70 -7.73
C ASN A 302 7.80 -3.20 -7.55
N ASN A 303 8.43 -2.85 -6.43
CA ASN A 303 9.83 -3.09 -6.15
C ASN A 303 9.97 -4.28 -5.18
N LEU A 304 10.27 -5.45 -5.74
CA LEU A 304 10.33 -6.71 -4.98
C LEU A 304 11.62 -6.88 -4.17
N PHE A 305 12.64 -6.09 -4.44
CA PHE A 305 13.99 -6.29 -3.93
C PHE A 305 14.51 -5.09 -3.14
N GLY A 306 13.65 -4.13 -2.79
CA GLY A 306 14.07 -2.94 -2.07
C GLY A 306 15.12 -2.10 -2.80
N LEU A 307 15.18 -2.19 -4.14
CA LEU A 307 16.19 -1.50 -4.94
C LEU A 307 16.11 0.01 -4.76
N ARG A 308 17.27 0.63 -4.50
CA ARG A 308 17.39 2.08 -4.28
C ARG A 308 18.25 2.73 -5.34
N ARG A 309 17.95 3.99 -5.64
CA ARG A 309 18.75 4.82 -6.54
C ARG A 309 20.05 5.22 -5.86
N PRO A 310 21.21 5.06 -6.52
CA PRO A 310 22.49 5.47 -5.94
C PRO A 310 22.60 6.99 -5.72
N SER A 311 21.84 7.78 -6.49
CA SER A 311 21.94 9.25 -6.49
C SER A 311 21.37 9.90 -5.22
N ASP A 312 20.28 9.35 -4.67
CA ASP A 312 19.51 9.97 -3.58
C ASP A 312 18.99 8.99 -2.54
N GLY A 313 19.29 7.70 -2.69
CA GLY A 313 18.82 6.64 -1.79
C GLY A 313 17.32 6.33 -1.89
N SER A 314 16.57 7.00 -2.77
CA SER A 314 15.13 6.74 -2.95
C SER A 314 14.89 5.38 -3.59
N TYR A 315 13.74 4.78 -3.29
CA TYR A 315 13.34 3.52 -3.94
C TYR A 315 13.08 3.70 -5.43
N TYR A 316 13.54 2.72 -6.23
CA TYR A 316 13.06 2.60 -7.62
C TYR A 316 11.55 2.31 -7.63
N ARG A 317 10.88 2.86 -8.64
CA ARG A 317 9.46 2.63 -8.92
C ARG A 317 9.34 2.04 -10.30
N PHE A 318 8.64 0.93 -10.40
CA PHE A 318 8.48 0.19 -11.64
C PHE A 318 7.01 0.24 -12.11
N GLY A 319 6.79 0.13 -13.41
CA GLY A 319 5.45 0.09 -14.01
C GLY A 319 4.68 -1.18 -13.61
N ASN A 320 5.42 -2.28 -13.43
CA ASN A 320 4.93 -3.56 -12.92
C ASN A 320 6.03 -4.30 -12.17
N TRP A 321 5.66 -5.32 -11.41
CA TRP A 321 6.59 -6.04 -10.56
C TRP A 321 7.63 -6.88 -11.36
N GLU A 322 7.31 -7.33 -12.58
CA GLU A 322 8.27 -8.05 -13.45
C GLU A 322 9.47 -7.16 -13.84
N GLU A 323 9.24 -5.83 -13.96
CA GLU A 323 10.33 -4.89 -14.24
C GLU A 323 11.36 -4.84 -13.11
N SER A 324 10.93 -5.03 -11.85
CA SER A 324 11.88 -5.10 -10.73
C SER A 324 12.71 -6.39 -10.78
N VAL A 325 12.17 -7.49 -11.32
CA VAL A 325 12.92 -8.73 -11.56
C VAL A 325 14.01 -8.47 -12.61
N LYS A 326 13.67 -7.80 -13.70
CA LYS A 326 14.67 -7.40 -14.71
C LYS A 326 15.72 -6.48 -14.11
N ALA A 327 15.31 -5.48 -13.33
CA ALA A 327 16.22 -4.55 -12.67
C ALA A 327 17.14 -5.27 -11.66
N TYR A 328 16.65 -6.29 -10.95
CA TYR A 328 17.50 -7.12 -10.09
C TYR A 328 18.64 -7.80 -10.89
N LYS A 329 18.35 -8.33 -12.07
CA LYS A 329 19.38 -8.86 -12.96
C LYS A 329 20.41 -7.80 -13.33
N ASP A 330 19.91 -6.63 -13.76
CA ASP A 330 20.74 -5.57 -14.34
C ASP A 330 21.56 -4.82 -13.27
N TYR A 331 21.11 -4.71 -12.02
CA TYR A 331 21.77 -3.93 -10.96
C TYR A 331 22.45 -4.76 -9.88
N VAL A 332 22.02 -5.99 -9.68
CA VAL A 332 22.54 -6.87 -8.62
C VAL A 332 23.30 -8.05 -9.22
N GLN A 333 22.59 -8.88 -9.99
CA GLN A 333 23.13 -10.16 -10.42
C GLN A 333 24.24 -10.03 -11.48
N TYR A 334 24.30 -8.90 -12.21
CA TYR A 334 25.38 -8.65 -13.16
C TYR A 334 26.76 -8.62 -12.50
N LYS A 335 26.85 -8.39 -11.19
CA LYS A 335 28.09 -8.38 -10.40
C LYS A 335 28.56 -9.79 -10.06
N TYR A 336 27.67 -10.80 -10.16
CA TYR A 336 28.00 -12.19 -9.82
C TYR A 336 28.97 -12.80 -10.85
N ARG A 337 30.07 -13.38 -10.36
CA ARG A 337 31.13 -13.97 -11.17
C ARG A 337 31.32 -15.48 -10.94
N GLY A 338 30.39 -16.11 -10.18
CA GLY A 338 30.46 -17.53 -9.84
C GLY A 338 30.71 -17.80 -8.36
N GLY A 339 30.58 -19.06 -7.96
CA GLY A 339 30.76 -19.53 -6.58
C GLY A 339 29.45 -19.54 -5.76
N ASP A 340 29.59 -19.47 -4.45
CA ASP A 340 28.46 -19.49 -3.51
C ASP A 340 27.68 -18.17 -3.56
N TYR A 341 26.38 -18.25 -3.86
CA TYR A 341 25.55 -17.07 -4.03
C TYR A 341 25.24 -16.31 -2.73
N PHE A 342 25.18 -17.01 -1.59
CA PHE A 342 25.03 -16.34 -0.29
C PHE A 342 26.29 -15.57 0.08
N ARG A 343 27.47 -16.13 -0.20
CA ARG A 343 28.74 -15.40 -0.02
C ARG A 343 28.79 -14.16 -0.90
N PHE A 344 28.36 -14.27 -2.17
CA PHE A 344 28.26 -13.12 -3.07
C PHE A 344 27.35 -12.01 -2.50
N LEU A 345 26.13 -12.35 -2.02
CA LEU A 345 25.22 -11.37 -1.42
C LEU A 345 25.83 -10.66 -0.21
N GLY A 346 26.57 -11.40 0.64
CA GLY A 346 27.32 -10.81 1.75
C GLY A 346 28.43 -9.86 1.29
N GLN A 347 29.19 -10.26 0.26
CA GLN A 347 30.31 -9.46 -0.26
C GLN A 347 29.88 -8.13 -0.90
N ILE A 348 28.72 -8.09 -1.57
CA ILE A 348 28.19 -6.85 -2.14
C ILE A 348 27.46 -5.96 -1.11
N GLY A 349 27.36 -6.42 0.15
CA GLY A 349 26.62 -5.66 1.17
C GLY A 349 25.16 -5.46 0.81
N TYR A 350 24.46 -6.52 0.34
CA TYR A 350 23.09 -6.42 -0.19
C TYR A 350 22.10 -5.84 0.82
N ALA A 351 22.26 -6.15 2.10
CA ALA A 351 21.42 -5.62 3.18
C ALA A 351 22.27 -5.24 4.40
N GLU A 352 21.76 -4.27 5.16
CA GLU A 352 22.40 -3.78 6.40
C GLU A 352 22.15 -4.71 7.61
N ASP A 353 21.07 -5.53 7.56
CA ASP A 353 20.74 -6.47 8.63
C ASP A 353 21.79 -7.59 8.70
N PRO A 354 22.52 -7.75 9.80
CA PRO A 354 23.51 -8.82 9.94
C PRO A 354 22.92 -10.23 9.87
N ASN A 355 21.63 -10.39 10.16
CA ASN A 355 20.91 -11.67 10.06
C ASN A 355 20.27 -11.92 8.70
N TYR A 356 20.44 -11.02 7.75
CA TYR A 356 19.78 -11.09 6.44
C TYR A 356 20.01 -12.43 5.74
N LEU A 357 21.26 -12.85 5.60
CA LEU A 357 21.61 -14.10 4.90
C LEU A 357 21.03 -15.33 5.59
N TYR A 358 20.99 -15.33 6.92
CA TYR A 358 20.35 -16.40 7.70
C TYR A 358 18.84 -16.47 7.42
N LYS A 359 18.15 -15.32 7.42
CA LYS A 359 16.71 -15.23 7.11
C LYS A 359 16.43 -15.71 5.69
N VAL A 360 17.19 -15.24 4.70
CA VAL A 360 17.05 -15.69 3.30
C VAL A 360 17.29 -17.20 3.16
N LYS A 361 18.32 -17.74 3.83
CA LYS A 361 18.61 -19.18 3.82
C LYS A 361 17.46 -19.98 4.43
N SER A 362 16.91 -19.54 5.54
CA SER A 362 15.77 -20.18 6.20
C SER A 362 14.54 -20.23 5.28
N ILE A 363 14.17 -19.08 4.67
CA ILE A 363 13.05 -19.02 3.72
C ILE A 363 13.34 -19.89 2.49
N SER A 364 14.53 -19.80 1.91
CA SER A 364 14.85 -20.59 0.73
C SER A 364 14.84 -22.11 0.99
N SER A 365 15.08 -22.53 2.21
CA SER A 365 15.01 -23.95 2.57
C SER A 365 13.58 -24.46 2.70
N SER A 366 12.61 -23.58 2.95
CA SER A 366 11.18 -23.92 3.08
C SER A 366 10.39 -23.81 1.76
N LEU A 367 10.98 -23.23 0.71
CA LEU A 367 10.43 -23.19 -0.65
C LEU A 367 10.70 -24.51 -1.40
#